data_8488408a99d829eb2c27ec00c49b9ba1
#
_entry.id   8488408a99d829eb2c27ec00c49b9ba1
#
_cell.length_a   1.000
_cell.length_b   1.000
_cell.length_c   1.000
_cell.angle_alpha   90.00
_cell.angle_beta   90.00
_cell.angle_gamma   90.00
#
_symmetry.space_group_name_H-M   'P 1'
#
loop_
_entity.id
_entity.type
_entity.pdbx_description
1 polymer ?
#
loop_
_entity_poly.entity_id
_entity_poly.type
_entity_poly.pdbx_seq_one_letter_code
_entity_poly.pdbx_strand_id
1 'polypeptide(L)'
;MRKRGSWIVAGALGLISSLLGGCASDMQFRSAQYASLEPAEVSAADTITGRAVGQHLNKSSGAQLPLHISVTKAQPVVSLLEMRHHDVIIQSWDLSCGAAALATLLRYEWGDPVTEKQVAQGLMGRREYVEHPNLVQVREGFSLLDLKRYAQAHGFKGEGFGGLDFNDLIERAPIMLPVDALGYNHFVIFRGVMGNHVVLADPAWGNRTMTIDKFKRMWLDYGKRMGHVGFVVKRANGAAPVSRMPPEPSDFVTLD
;
A
#
# COMPACT_ATOMS: atom_id res chain seq x y z
N MET A 1 64.43 -23.23 -24.85
CA MET A 1 64.50 -24.74 -24.72
C MET A 1 63.49 -25.19 -23.65
N ARG A 2 62.77 -26.25 -23.98
CA ARG A 2 61.81 -27.03 -23.17
C ARG A 2 60.45 -26.37 -22.91
N LYS A 3 59.42 -26.79 -23.56
CA LYS A 3 58.60 -28.00 -23.82
C LYS A 3 57.30 -27.98 -22.93
N ARG A 4 56.24 -27.73 -23.61
CA ARG A 4 54.92 -28.40 -23.75
C ARG A 4 54.56 -29.42 -22.63
N GLY A 5 53.34 -29.23 -22.12
CA GLY A 5 52.61 -30.28 -21.44
C GLY A 5 51.08 -29.96 -21.49
N SER A 6 50.46 -30.51 -22.55
CA SER A 6 49.02 -30.62 -22.72
C SER A 6 48.54 -31.82 -21.88
N TRP A 7 47.47 -31.65 -21.11
CA TRP A 7 46.64 -32.76 -20.63
C TRP A 7 45.18 -32.46 -20.85
N ILE A 8 44.63 -33.20 -21.79
CA ILE A 8 43.19 -33.38 -22.00
C ILE A 8 42.80 -34.50 -21.01
N VAL A 9 41.78 -34.26 -20.22
CA VAL A 9 40.96 -35.34 -19.64
C VAL A 9 39.50 -35.02 -19.90
N ALA A 10 38.94 -35.90 -20.71
CA ALA A 10 37.52 -36.00 -21.01
C ALA A 10 36.78 -36.74 -19.92
N GLY A 11 35.50 -36.40 -19.72
CA GLY A 11 34.49 -37.37 -19.37
C GLY A 11 34.02 -37.36 -17.93
N ALA A 12 32.82 -36.87 -17.74
CA ALA A 12 31.71 -37.65 -17.15
C ALA A 12 30.42 -36.81 -17.18
N LEU A 13 29.53 -37.18 -18.08
CA LEU A 13 28.10 -36.84 -17.97
C LEU A 13 27.57 -37.53 -16.71
N GLY A 14 27.02 -36.75 -15.83
CA GLY A 14 26.20 -37.22 -14.70
C GLY A 14 24.89 -36.47 -14.72
N LEU A 15 23.87 -37.12 -15.27
CA LEU A 15 22.46 -36.78 -15.14
C LEU A 15 22.09 -36.74 -13.66
N ILE A 16 21.68 -35.56 -13.16
CA ILE A 16 20.80 -35.42 -12.03
C ILE A 16 19.61 -34.57 -12.48
N SER A 17 18.65 -35.28 -13.05
CA SER A 17 17.27 -34.83 -13.20
C SER A 17 16.54 -35.01 -11.86
N SER A 18 15.58 -34.09 -11.69
CA SER A 18 14.46 -34.16 -10.74
C SER A 18 14.78 -33.86 -9.28
N LEU A 19 14.34 -32.70 -8.86
CA LEU A 19 13.44 -32.41 -7.73
C LEU A 19 13.43 -30.89 -7.41
N LEU A 20 12.82 -30.09 -8.26
CA LEU A 20 12.34 -28.74 -7.92
C LEU A 20 11.03 -28.49 -8.71
N GLY A 21 10.05 -29.30 -8.39
CA GLY A 21 8.67 -29.07 -8.79
C GLY A 21 7.83 -29.01 -7.54
N GLY A 22 7.34 -27.84 -7.19
CA GLY A 22 6.34 -27.75 -6.15
C GLY A 22 6.51 -26.55 -5.23
N CYS A 23 6.18 -25.34 -5.69
CA CYS A 23 5.74 -24.22 -4.85
C CYS A 23 5.24 -23.01 -5.66
N ALA A 24 5.14 -23.11 -6.99
CA ALA A 24 4.69 -21.97 -7.81
C ALA A 24 3.18 -21.97 -8.12
N SER A 25 2.44 -23.02 -7.76
CA SER A 25 1.03 -23.18 -8.15
C SER A 25 -0.01 -22.71 -7.12
N ASP A 26 0.39 -22.48 -5.86
CA ASP A 26 -0.58 -22.09 -4.82
C ASP A 26 -0.79 -20.58 -4.64
N MET A 27 0.07 -19.75 -5.23
CA MET A 27 -0.08 -18.28 -5.11
C MET A 27 -1.01 -17.65 -6.16
N GLN A 28 -1.22 -18.32 -7.29
CA GLN A 28 -2.15 -17.83 -8.32
C GLN A 28 -3.63 -18.01 -7.98
N PHE A 29 -3.96 -18.84 -6.99
CA PHE A 29 -5.36 -19.16 -6.67
C PHE A 29 -6.02 -18.18 -5.69
N ARG A 30 -5.26 -17.34 -5.00
CA ARG A 30 -5.83 -16.39 -4.03
C ARG A 30 -6.18 -15.02 -4.61
N SER A 31 -5.54 -14.60 -5.70
CA SER A 31 -5.87 -13.31 -6.34
C SER A 31 -7.14 -13.36 -7.19
N ALA A 32 -7.51 -14.54 -7.70
CA ALA A 32 -8.70 -14.70 -8.56
C ALA A 32 -10.04 -14.71 -7.80
N GLN A 33 -10.04 -14.93 -6.49
CA GLN A 33 -11.27 -14.99 -5.69
C GLN A 33 -11.81 -13.61 -5.24
N TYR A 34 -11.02 -12.56 -5.34
CA TYR A 34 -11.46 -11.20 -4.97
C TYR A 34 -11.85 -10.32 -6.17
N ALA A 35 -11.59 -10.76 -7.40
CA ALA A 35 -11.88 -10.00 -8.62
C ALA A 35 -13.32 -10.15 -9.16
N SER A 36 -14.16 -10.98 -8.53
CA SER A 36 -15.51 -11.29 -9.05
C SER A 36 -16.67 -10.85 -8.14
N LEU A 37 -16.45 -9.96 -7.20
CA LEU A 37 -17.54 -9.27 -6.51
C LEU A 37 -17.79 -7.94 -7.24
N GLU A 38 -18.54 -7.99 -8.36
CA GLU A 38 -19.22 -6.83 -8.88
C GLU A 38 -20.04 -6.20 -7.75
N PRO A 39 -20.00 -4.87 -7.55
CA PRO A 39 -20.88 -4.23 -6.61
C PRO A 39 -22.31 -4.50 -7.05
N ALA A 40 -23.06 -5.25 -6.24
CA ALA A 40 -24.49 -5.39 -6.46
C ALA A 40 -25.08 -3.98 -6.51
N GLU A 41 -25.72 -3.65 -7.65
CA GLU A 41 -26.53 -2.44 -7.78
C GLU A 41 -27.63 -2.51 -6.70
N VAL A 42 -27.43 -1.78 -5.61
CA VAL A 42 -28.49 -1.55 -4.65
C VAL A 42 -29.47 -0.61 -5.34
N SER A 43 -30.54 -1.20 -5.87
CA SER A 43 -31.67 -0.48 -6.41
C SER A 43 -32.17 0.51 -5.34
N ALA A 44 -32.25 1.78 -5.71
CA ALA A 44 -32.76 2.87 -4.88
C ALA A 44 -34.27 2.77 -4.57
N ALA A 45 -34.86 1.59 -4.56
CA ALA A 45 -36.31 1.34 -4.44
C ALA A 45 -36.76 0.84 -3.05
N ASP A 46 -35.87 0.60 -2.11
CA ASP A 46 -36.28 0.29 -0.72
C ASP A 46 -36.32 1.55 0.15
N THR A 47 -37.19 2.47 -0.24
CA THR A 47 -37.72 3.45 0.69
C THR A 47 -38.57 2.68 1.70
N ILE A 48 -38.01 2.34 2.84
CA ILE A 48 -38.77 1.88 4.00
C ILE A 48 -39.62 3.06 4.45
N THR A 49 -40.81 3.14 3.90
CA THR A 49 -41.88 3.97 4.47
C THR A 49 -42.19 3.33 5.83
N GLY A 50 -41.62 3.95 6.87
CA GLY A 50 -41.92 3.62 8.26
C GLY A 50 -43.40 3.81 8.54
N ARG A 51 -44.19 2.79 8.23
CA ARG A 51 -45.59 2.71 8.70
C ARG A 51 -45.50 2.34 10.16
N ALA A 52 -45.90 3.30 10.99
CA ALA A 52 -45.95 3.23 12.44
C ALA A 52 -46.55 1.91 12.93
N VAL A 53 -45.74 1.12 13.61
CA VAL A 53 -46.22 0.12 14.55
C VAL A 53 -46.63 0.88 15.81
N GLY A 54 -47.84 1.31 15.84
CA GLY A 54 -48.41 2.10 16.95
C GLY A 54 -49.89 1.91 17.07
N GLN A 55 -50.32 0.70 17.43
CA GLN A 55 -51.67 0.53 18.01
C GLN A 55 -51.67 -0.76 18.83
N HIS A 56 -51.22 -0.69 20.05
CA HIS A 56 -51.72 -1.40 21.22
C HIS A 56 -50.91 -0.97 22.45
N LEU A 57 -51.16 0.23 22.93
CA LEU A 57 -50.85 0.57 24.30
C LEU A 57 -52.14 1.02 24.96
N ASN A 58 -52.57 0.20 25.88
CA ASN A 58 -53.75 0.30 26.72
C ASN A 58 -53.79 1.62 27.50
N LYS A 59 -54.96 2.24 27.54
CA LYS A 59 -55.24 3.42 28.32
C LYS A 59 -55.04 3.12 29.82
N SER A 60 -54.00 3.69 30.40
CA SER A 60 -54.01 4.02 31.81
C SER A 60 -52.92 5.05 32.15
N SER A 61 -53.34 6.13 32.79
CA SER A 61 -52.60 7.21 33.44
C SER A 61 -51.85 8.19 32.57
N GLY A 62 -52.38 9.41 32.52
CA GLY A 62 -51.84 10.58 31.86
C GLY A 62 -50.58 11.12 32.52
N ALA A 63 -49.46 10.81 31.89
CA ALA A 63 -48.26 11.60 31.94
C ALA A 63 -47.71 11.62 30.51
N GLN A 64 -48.10 12.62 29.70
CA GLN A 64 -47.45 12.91 28.43
C GLN A 64 -46.08 13.49 28.73
N LEU A 65 -45.08 12.62 28.73
CA LEU A 65 -43.69 13.07 28.55
C LEU A 65 -43.54 13.50 27.09
N PRO A 66 -43.17 14.75 26.81
CA PRO A 66 -42.83 15.13 25.43
C PRO A 66 -41.57 14.39 25.06
N LEU A 67 -41.69 13.29 24.32
CA LEU A 67 -40.56 12.66 23.65
C LEU A 67 -40.15 13.62 22.53
N HIS A 68 -39.29 14.57 22.82
CA HIS A 68 -38.53 15.26 21.81
C HIS A 68 -37.46 14.26 21.28
N ILE A 69 -37.88 13.40 20.36
CA ILE A 69 -36.91 12.68 19.53
C ILE A 69 -36.31 13.72 18.60
N SER A 70 -35.19 14.31 18.98
CA SER A 70 -34.35 15.03 18.06
C SER A 70 -33.87 14.02 17.04
N VAL A 71 -34.46 14.01 15.85
CA VAL A 71 -33.92 13.26 14.72
C VAL A 71 -32.60 13.94 14.37
N THR A 72 -31.52 13.49 15.00
CA THR A 72 -30.18 13.83 14.59
C THR A 72 -30.05 13.35 13.16
N LYS A 73 -29.69 14.25 12.25
CA LYS A 73 -29.45 13.97 10.84
C LYS A 73 -28.59 12.71 10.77
N ALA A 74 -29.12 11.65 10.14
CA ALA A 74 -28.41 10.39 10.05
C ALA A 74 -27.03 10.66 9.42
N GLN A 75 -25.97 10.36 10.13
CA GLN A 75 -24.63 10.41 9.60
C GLN A 75 -24.53 9.30 8.54
N PRO A 76 -23.99 9.60 7.35
CA PRO A 76 -23.77 8.56 6.35
C PRO A 76 -22.87 7.47 6.96
N VAL A 77 -23.32 6.23 6.88
CA VAL A 77 -22.53 5.08 7.32
C VAL A 77 -21.49 4.82 6.24
N VAL A 78 -20.21 5.01 6.59
CA VAL A 78 -19.08 4.67 5.73
C VAL A 78 -18.68 3.23 6.03
N SER A 79 -18.56 2.40 4.99
CA SER A 79 -18.14 1.02 5.17
C SER A 79 -16.65 0.95 5.58
N LEU A 80 -16.27 -0.13 6.28
CA LEU A 80 -14.87 -0.38 6.64
C LEU A 80 -13.97 -0.43 5.40
N LEU A 81 -14.48 -0.96 4.29
CA LEU A 81 -13.73 -1.02 3.02
C LEU A 81 -13.48 0.38 2.44
N GLU A 82 -14.47 1.26 2.47
CA GLU A 82 -14.31 2.65 2.04
C GLU A 82 -13.28 3.39 2.91
N MET A 83 -13.33 3.22 4.23
CA MET A 83 -12.34 3.78 5.14
C MET A 83 -10.92 3.27 4.83
N ARG A 84 -10.79 1.98 4.57
CA ARG A 84 -9.50 1.39 4.20
C ARG A 84 -8.95 1.91 2.87
N HIS A 85 -9.80 2.17 1.90
CA HIS A 85 -9.39 2.65 0.57
C HIS A 85 -9.34 4.17 0.44
N HIS A 86 -9.69 4.89 1.51
CA HIS A 86 -9.68 6.35 1.51
C HIS A 86 -8.26 6.90 1.33
N ASP A 87 -8.05 7.73 0.31
CA ASP A 87 -6.78 8.40 -0.01
C ASP A 87 -5.57 7.46 -0.14
N VAL A 88 -5.79 6.21 -0.59
CA VAL A 88 -4.75 5.26 -0.93
C VAL A 88 -5.07 4.56 -2.25
N ILE A 89 -4.08 4.39 -3.11
CA ILE A 89 -4.21 3.62 -4.35
C ILE A 89 -3.87 2.17 -4.04
N ILE A 90 -4.86 1.30 -4.21
CA ILE A 90 -4.66 -0.15 -4.07
C ILE A 90 -3.96 -0.68 -5.31
N GLN A 91 -2.89 -1.46 -5.11
CA GLN A 91 -2.15 -2.07 -6.21
C GLN A 91 -2.99 -3.09 -6.96
N SER A 92 -2.85 -3.09 -8.28
CA SER A 92 -3.56 -4.01 -9.18
C SER A 92 -2.71 -5.22 -9.59
N TRP A 93 -1.39 -5.17 -9.35
CA TRP A 93 -0.42 -6.22 -9.71
C TRP A 93 0.52 -6.52 -8.53
N ASP A 94 0.97 -7.75 -8.42
CA ASP A 94 1.75 -8.25 -7.27
C ASP A 94 3.07 -7.48 -7.04
N LEU A 95 3.73 -7.01 -8.11
CA LEU A 95 5.04 -6.34 -8.03
C LEU A 95 4.95 -4.81 -8.16
N SER A 96 3.75 -4.24 -8.08
CA SER A 96 3.53 -2.81 -8.31
C SER A 96 3.38 -1.97 -7.04
N CYS A 97 3.63 -2.54 -5.86
CA CYS A 97 3.50 -1.82 -4.58
C CYS A 97 4.24 -0.47 -4.59
N GLY A 98 5.47 -0.40 -5.12
CA GLY A 98 6.22 0.84 -5.26
C GLY A 98 5.56 1.84 -6.21
N ALA A 99 4.98 1.38 -7.32
CA ALA A 99 4.26 2.25 -8.26
C ALA A 99 2.96 2.79 -7.65
N ALA A 100 2.20 1.95 -6.97
CA ALA A 100 0.96 2.34 -6.29
C ALA A 100 1.23 3.28 -5.10
N ALA A 101 2.28 3.02 -4.29
CA ALA A 101 2.70 3.90 -3.21
C ALA A 101 3.15 5.28 -3.75
N LEU A 102 3.96 5.31 -4.83
CA LEU A 102 4.34 6.57 -5.44
C LEU A 102 3.13 7.31 -6.00
N ALA A 103 2.23 6.62 -6.73
CA ALA A 103 1.00 7.21 -7.24
C ALA A 103 0.11 7.77 -6.11
N THR A 104 0.04 7.10 -4.97
CA THR A 104 -0.66 7.58 -3.76
C THR A 104 -0.08 8.91 -3.28
N LEU A 105 1.24 9.00 -3.09
CA LEU A 105 1.89 10.26 -2.70
C LEU A 105 1.66 11.37 -3.71
N LEU A 106 1.85 11.11 -5.01
CA LEU A 106 1.67 12.12 -6.04
C LEU A 106 0.23 12.62 -6.09
N ARG A 107 -0.74 11.73 -5.93
CA ARG A 107 -2.17 12.06 -6.02
C ARG A 107 -2.69 12.77 -4.77
N TYR A 108 -2.46 12.19 -3.61
CA TYR A 108 -3.14 12.65 -2.39
C TYR A 108 -2.34 13.65 -1.60
N GLU A 109 -1.02 13.59 -1.63
CA GLU A 109 -0.17 14.60 -1.01
C GLU A 109 0.04 15.82 -1.93
N TRP A 110 0.20 15.59 -3.24
CA TRP A 110 0.59 16.63 -4.18
C TRP A 110 -0.50 17.04 -5.18
N GLY A 111 -1.67 16.40 -5.19
CA GLY A 111 -2.79 16.72 -6.06
C GLY A 111 -2.57 16.38 -7.54
N ASP A 112 -1.59 15.55 -7.87
CA ASP A 112 -1.32 15.09 -9.24
C ASP A 112 -2.19 13.86 -9.56
N PRO A 113 -3.13 13.91 -10.52
CA PRO A 113 -4.11 12.84 -10.75
C PRO A 113 -3.53 11.59 -11.43
N VAL A 114 -2.28 11.24 -11.10
CA VAL A 114 -1.62 10.06 -11.65
C VAL A 114 -2.20 8.76 -11.08
N THR A 115 -2.19 7.71 -11.90
CA THR A 115 -2.63 6.36 -11.53
C THR A 115 -1.45 5.41 -11.37
N GLU A 116 -1.64 4.32 -10.62
CA GLU A 116 -0.66 3.23 -10.54
C GLU A 116 -0.21 2.75 -11.91
N LYS A 117 -1.16 2.53 -12.83
CA LYS A 117 -0.87 2.08 -14.21
C LYS A 117 0.08 3.03 -14.94
N GLN A 118 -0.15 4.34 -14.84
CA GLN A 118 0.72 5.32 -15.48
C GLN A 118 2.13 5.30 -14.90
N VAL A 119 2.25 5.20 -13.56
CA VAL A 119 3.56 5.07 -12.91
C VAL A 119 4.25 3.78 -13.33
N ALA A 120 3.55 2.64 -13.26
CA ALA A 120 4.11 1.34 -13.65
C ALA A 120 4.55 1.30 -15.11
N GLN A 121 3.74 1.85 -16.03
CA GLN A 121 4.10 1.95 -17.45
C GLN A 121 5.34 2.84 -17.67
N GLY A 122 5.41 3.98 -17.00
CA GLY A 122 6.58 4.87 -17.08
C GLY A 122 7.86 4.22 -16.53
N LEU A 123 7.74 3.40 -15.49
CA LEU A 123 8.85 2.62 -14.94
C LEU A 123 9.28 1.50 -15.89
N MET A 124 8.33 0.72 -16.42
CA MET A 124 8.61 -0.37 -17.39
C MET A 124 9.13 0.14 -18.73
N GLY A 125 8.78 1.36 -19.14
CA GLY A 125 9.28 1.98 -20.36
C GLY A 125 10.76 2.41 -20.31
N ARG A 126 11.41 2.26 -19.17
CA ARG A 126 12.84 2.58 -19.03
C ARG A 126 13.70 1.52 -19.70
N ARG A 127 14.84 1.97 -20.24
CA ARG A 127 15.74 1.16 -21.05
C ARG A 127 16.12 -0.18 -20.39
N GLU A 128 16.45 -0.16 -19.09
CA GLU A 128 16.83 -1.37 -18.35
C GLU A 128 15.71 -2.43 -18.28
N TYR A 129 14.44 -2.01 -18.18
CA TYR A 129 13.31 -2.93 -18.16
C TYR A 129 12.86 -3.34 -19.57
N VAL A 130 13.04 -2.47 -20.57
CA VAL A 130 12.79 -2.81 -21.97
C VAL A 130 13.80 -3.87 -22.45
N GLU A 131 15.07 -3.71 -22.10
CA GLU A 131 16.15 -4.67 -22.45
C GLU A 131 16.06 -5.97 -21.61
N HIS A 132 15.59 -5.88 -20.36
CA HIS A 132 15.50 -6.98 -19.40
C HIS A 132 14.13 -7.01 -18.69
N PRO A 133 13.06 -7.45 -19.37
CA PRO A 133 11.68 -7.43 -18.78
C PRO A 133 11.56 -8.20 -17.48
N ASN A 134 12.33 -9.28 -17.31
CA ASN A 134 12.30 -10.10 -16.09
C ASN A 134 12.97 -9.41 -14.88
N LEU A 135 13.58 -8.25 -15.07
CA LEU A 135 14.30 -7.56 -13.99
C LEU A 135 13.36 -7.15 -12.85
N VAL A 136 12.11 -6.82 -13.17
CA VAL A 136 11.09 -6.48 -12.15
C VAL A 136 10.76 -7.68 -11.27
N GLN A 137 10.75 -8.90 -11.83
CA GLN A 137 10.53 -10.12 -11.08
C GLN A 137 11.75 -10.48 -10.21
N VAL A 138 12.96 -10.40 -10.79
CA VAL A 138 14.21 -10.68 -10.06
C VAL A 138 14.42 -9.72 -8.89
N ARG A 139 13.95 -8.49 -9.01
CA ARG A 139 14.04 -7.46 -7.95
C ARG A 139 12.83 -7.40 -7.02
N GLU A 140 11.85 -8.25 -7.23
CA GLU A 140 10.58 -8.23 -6.49
C GLU A 140 9.88 -6.87 -6.55
N GLY A 141 9.96 -6.19 -7.70
CA GLY A 141 9.35 -4.89 -7.94
C GLY A 141 10.33 -3.81 -8.43
N PHE A 142 9.95 -2.56 -8.23
CA PHE A 142 10.74 -1.39 -8.63
C PHE A 142 11.62 -0.90 -7.48
N SER A 143 12.85 -0.48 -7.79
CA SER A 143 13.75 0.09 -6.79
C SER A 143 13.38 1.54 -6.45
N LEU A 144 13.81 2.02 -5.26
CA LEU A 144 13.68 3.45 -4.90
C LEU A 144 14.36 4.38 -5.91
N LEU A 145 15.43 3.93 -6.58
CA LEU A 145 16.08 4.70 -7.63
C LEU A 145 15.19 4.84 -8.87
N ASP A 146 14.43 3.81 -9.22
CA ASP A 146 13.47 3.86 -10.33
C ASP A 146 12.36 4.84 -10.03
N LEU A 147 11.79 4.77 -8.83
CA LEU A 147 10.76 5.70 -8.35
C LEU A 147 11.26 7.15 -8.32
N LYS A 148 12.49 7.37 -7.84
CA LYS A 148 13.15 8.69 -7.87
C LYS A 148 13.24 9.26 -9.28
N ARG A 149 13.69 8.46 -10.24
CA ARG A 149 13.84 8.90 -11.65
C ARG A 149 12.49 9.19 -12.29
N TYR A 150 11.47 8.37 -11.99
CA TYR A 150 10.10 8.65 -12.42
C TYR A 150 9.61 10.00 -11.87
N ALA A 151 9.72 10.20 -10.56
CA ALA A 151 9.32 11.45 -9.90
C ALA A 151 10.03 12.66 -10.52
N GLN A 152 11.35 12.56 -10.77
CA GLN A 152 12.13 13.63 -11.38
C GLN A 152 11.66 13.96 -12.79
N ALA A 153 11.33 12.96 -13.61
CA ALA A 153 10.80 13.17 -14.96
C ALA A 153 9.41 13.84 -14.99
N HIS A 154 8.68 13.82 -13.85
CA HIS A 154 7.33 14.37 -13.72
C HIS A 154 7.27 15.64 -12.85
N GLY A 155 8.38 16.37 -12.70
CA GLY A 155 8.40 17.67 -12.01
C GLY A 155 8.46 17.57 -10.48
N PHE A 156 8.92 16.46 -9.95
CA PHE A 156 9.14 16.26 -8.52
C PHE A 156 10.63 16.03 -8.20
N LYS A 157 10.99 16.21 -6.94
CA LYS A 157 12.26 15.79 -6.37
C LYS A 157 12.00 14.56 -5.50
N GLY A 158 12.62 13.42 -5.87
CA GLY A 158 12.64 12.23 -5.04
C GLY A 158 13.92 12.21 -4.20
N GLU A 159 13.79 12.10 -2.88
CA GLU A 159 14.89 12.08 -1.94
C GLU A 159 14.85 10.78 -1.15
N GLY A 160 15.93 9.98 -1.26
CA GLY A 160 16.13 8.77 -0.45
C GLY A 160 16.99 9.09 0.77
N PHE A 161 16.62 8.53 1.91
CA PHE A 161 17.30 8.66 3.18
C PHE A 161 17.71 7.28 3.68
N GLY A 162 18.83 7.21 4.39
CA GLY A 162 19.31 6.02 5.08
C GLY A 162 19.70 6.35 6.51
N GLY A 163 19.80 5.32 7.37
CA GLY A 163 20.11 5.48 8.78
C GLY A 163 19.00 6.17 9.57
N LEU A 164 17.75 6.05 9.10
CA LEU A 164 16.61 6.67 9.74
C LEU A 164 16.30 6.02 11.09
N ASP A 165 15.91 6.81 12.05
CA ASP A 165 15.25 6.38 13.27
C ASP A 165 13.72 6.63 13.21
N PHE A 166 13.01 6.26 14.26
CA PHE A 166 11.55 6.41 14.28
C PHE A 166 11.10 7.87 14.34
N ASN A 167 11.87 8.77 14.96
CA ASN A 167 11.56 10.19 15.03
C ASN A 167 11.73 10.85 13.65
N ASP A 168 12.74 10.40 12.89
CA ASP A 168 12.92 10.82 11.52
C ASP A 168 11.68 10.54 10.63
N LEU A 169 10.98 9.43 10.88
CA LEU A 169 9.73 9.13 10.15
C LEU A 169 8.62 10.12 10.50
N ILE A 170 8.49 10.47 11.78
CA ILE A 170 7.47 11.43 12.23
C ILE A 170 7.72 12.80 11.62
N GLU A 171 8.98 13.24 11.56
CA GLU A 171 9.35 14.54 10.99
C GLU A 171 9.18 14.61 9.47
N ARG A 172 9.31 13.47 8.79
CA ARG A 172 9.28 13.38 7.31
C ARG A 172 7.98 12.82 6.75
N ALA A 173 7.00 12.54 7.59
CA ALA A 173 5.70 12.03 7.13
C ALA A 173 5.03 13.03 6.15
N PRO A 174 4.38 12.53 5.09
CA PRO A 174 4.32 11.14 4.68
C PRO A 174 5.60 10.67 3.99
N ILE A 175 6.09 9.50 4.38
CA ILE A 175 7.31 8.91 3.85
C ILE A 175 7.08 7.46 3.40
N MET A 176 7.51 7.13 2.19
CA MET A 176 7.49 5.76 1.69
C MET A 176 8.69 4.99 2.24
N LEU A 177 8.46 3.76 2.67
CA LEU A 177 9.49 2.90 3.21
C LEU A 177 9.22 1.42 2.92
N PRO A 178 10.30 0.62 2.85
CA PRO A 178 10.20 -0.82 2.68
C PRO A 178 9.94 -1.50 4.02
N VAL A 179 9.04 -2.47 4.01
CA VAL A 179 8.73 -3.32 5.15
C VAL A 179 8.81 -4.79 4.74
N ASP A 180 9.06 -5.67 5.72
CA ASP A 180 8.86 -7.09 5.55
C ASP A 180 7.35 -7.40 5.66
N ALA A 181 6.78 -7.85 4.57
CA ALA A 181 5.40 -8.29 4.49
C ALA A 181 5.35 -9.82 4.35
N LEU A 182 5.52 -10.54 5.49
CA LEU A 182 5.49 -12.01 5.52
C LEU A 182 6.59 -12.66 4.66
N GLY A 183 7.79 -12.11 4.69
CA GLY A 183 8.97 -12.67 4.05
C GLY A 183 9.27 -12.12 2.65
N TYR A 184 8.58 -11.09 2.20
CA TYR A 184 8.93 -10.36 0.98
C TYR A 184 8.95 -8.84 1.18
N ASN A 185 9.75 -8.17 0.35
CA ASN A 185 9.89 -6.73 0.40
C ASN A 185 8.63 -6.03 -0.13
N HIS A 186 8.07 -5.13 0.67
CA HIS A 186 6.86 -4.39 0.32
C HIS A 186 7.02 -2.91 0.62
N PHE A 187 6.48 -2.03 -0.24
CA PHE A 187 6.48 -0.60 0.01
C PHE A 187 5.16 -0.15 0.62
N VAL A 188 5.26 0.59 1.72
CA VAL A 188 4.14 1.28 2.37
C VAL A 188 4.46 2.76 2.56
N ILE A 189 3.45 3.57 2.82
CA ILE A 189 3.61 4.97 3.19
C ILE A 189 3.31 5.10 4.69
N PHE A 190 4.29 5.54 5.46
CA PHE A 190 4.08 5.97 6.83
C PHE A 190 3.45 7.36 6.82
N ARG A 191 2.23 7.48 7.33
CA ARG A 191 1.45 8.72 7.39
C ARG A 191 1.67 9.48 8.70
N GLY A 192 1.98 8.77 9.79
CA GLY A 192 2.22 9.34 11.11
C GLY A 192 1.83 8.40 12.25
N VAL A 193 1.60 8.98 13.42
CA VAL A 193 1.33 8.26 14.67
C VAL A 193 0.02 8.75 15.29
N MET A 194 -0.77 7.82 15.84
CA MET A 194 -1.96 8.07 16.65
C MET A 194 -1.87 7.27 17.95
N GLY A 195 -1.61 7.94 19.07
CA GLY A 195 -1.35 7.26 20.35
C GLY A 195 -0.15 6.32 20.25
N ASN A 196 -0.33 5.04 20.54
CA ASN A 196 0.72 4.01 20.42
C ASN A 196 0.66 3.24 19.09
N HIS A 197 0.03 3.80 18.06
CA HIS A 197 -0.13 3.15 16.76
C HIS A 197 0.46 4.02 15.64
N VAL A 198 1.06 3.37 14.66
CA VAL A 198 1.39 3.99 13.38
C VAL A 198 0.19 3.89 12.43
N VAL A 199 0.04 4.89 11.57
CA VAL A 199 -0.92 4.89 10.47
C VAL A 199 -0.17 4.73 9.17
N LEU A 200 -0.52 3.70 8.41
CA LEU A 200 0.09 3.37 7.13
C LEU A 200 -0.95 3.45 6.02
N ALA A 201 -0.55 3.98 4.86
CA ALA A 201 -1.23 3.73 3.60
C ALA A 201 -0.48 2.60 2.89
N ASP A 202 -1.11 1.44 2.81
CA ASP A 202 -0.52 0.20 2.29
C ASP A 202 -1.18 -0.14 0.95
N PRO A 203 -0.43 -0.16 -0.16
CA PRO A 203 -0.98 -0.47 -1.48
C PRO A 203 -1.66 -1.84 -1.58
N ALA A 204 -1.28 -2.81 -0.75
CA ALA A 204 -1.90 -4.14 -0.78
C ALA A 204 -3.17 -4.24 0.10
N TRP A 205 -3.28 -3.41 1.14
CA TRP A 205 -4.33 -3.54 2.16
C TRP A 205 -5.20 -2.30 2.33
N GLY A 206 -4.75 -1.16 1.85
CA GLY A 206 -5.36 0.13 2.16
C GLY A 206 -4.82 0.73 3.46
N ASN A 207 -5.53 1.70 4.00
CA ASN A 207 -5.19 2.27 5.30
C ASN A 207 -5.26 1.22 6.40
N ARG A 208 -4.22 1.17 7.22
CA ARG A 208 -4.17 0.29 8.39
C ARG A 208 -3.36 0.91 9.52
N THR A 209 -3.68 0.51 10.73
CA THR A 209 -2.95 0.86 11.94
C THR A 209 -2.32 -0.39 12.54
N MET A 210 -1.20 -0.22 13.20
CA MET A 210 -0.59 -1.25 14.03
C MET A 210 0.22 -0.60 15.13
N THR A 211 0.52 -1.35 16.19
CA THR A 211 1.37 -0.84 17.28
C THR A 211 2.76 -0.45 16.76
N ILE A 212 3.34 0.57 17.39
CA ILE A 212 4.71 1.04 17.04
C ILE A 212 5.71 -0.11 17.09
N ASP A 213 5.60 -1.01 18.07
CA ASP A 213 6.53 -2.14 18.20
C ASP A 213 6.37 -3.17 17.08
N LYS A 214 5.12 -3.44 16.63
CA LYS A 214 4.87 -4.31 15.48
C LYS A 214 5.47 -3.69 14.21
N PHE A 215 5.25 -2.41 13.99
CA PHE A 215 5.80 -1.68 12.87
C PHE A 215 7.34 -1.70 12.85
N LYS A 216 8.00 -1.41 13.98
CA LYS A 216 9.46 -1.43 14.08
C LYS A 216 10.07 -2.79 13.71
N ARG A 217 9.37 -3.89 14.01
CA ARG A 217 9.82 -5.24 13.59
C ARG A 217 9.65 -5.50 12.10
N MET A 218 8.68 -4.85 11.45
CA MET A 218 8.43 -4.99 10.01
C MET A 218 9.31 -4.05 9.17
N TRP A 219 9.74 -2.93 9.73
CA TRP A 219 10.54 -1.94 9.01
C TRP A 219 11.92 -2.52 8.68
N LEU A 220 12.24 -2.66 7.38
CA LEU A 220 13.46 -3.32 6.94
C LEU A 220 14.71 -2.55 7.32
N ASP A 221 15.67 -3.23 7.92
CA ASP A 221 17.02 -2.75 8.21
C ASP A 221 18.02 -3.36 7.21
N TYR A 222 18.64 -2.52 6.41
CA TYR A 222 19.67 -2.91 5.44
C TYR A 222 21.09 -2.96 6.02
N GLY A 223 21.21 -3.06 7.34
CA GLY A 223 22.44 -3.25 8.06
C GLY A 223 23.30 -2.01 8.17
N LYS A 224 24.53 -2.17 8.69
CA LYS A 224 25.42 -1.09 9.12
C LYS A 224 25.68 0.03 8.11
N ARG A 225 25.57 -0.23 6.81
CA ARG A 225 25.87 0.77 5.77
C ARG A 225 24.68 1.67 5.43
N MET A 226 23.49 1.15 5.49
CA MET A 226 22.28 1.87 5.07
C MET A 226 21.25 2.02 6.18
N GLY A 227 21.23 1.09 7.16
CA GLY A 227 20.23 1.09 8.22
C GLY A 227 18.81 1.01 7.67
N HIS A 228 17.89 1.62 8.36
CA HIS A 228 16.53 1.82 7.85
C HIS A 228 16.51 2.90 6.78
N VAL A 229 15.78 2.67 5.71
CA VAL A 229 15.68 3.60 4.57
C VAL A 229 14.27 4.12 4.39
N GLY A 230 14.16 5.29 3.77
CA GLY A 230 12.89 5.89 3.41
C GLY A 230 13.03 6.79 2.17
N PHE A 231 11.88 7.17 1.60
CA PHE A 231 11.82 7.95 0.37
C PHE A 231 10.71 9.00 0.45
N VAL A 232 11.07 10.24 0.25
CA VAL A 232 10.17 11.40 0.26
C VAL A 232 10.10 12.01 -1.13
N VAL A 233 8.94 12.50 -1.50
CA VAL A 233 8.71 13.21 -2.76
C VAL A 233 8.24 14.62 -2.47
N LYS A 234 8.79 15.61 -3.19
CA LYS A 234 8.43 17.03 -3.09
C LYS A 234 8.28 17.63 -4.48
N ARG A 235 7.47 18.67 -4.64
CA ARG A 235 7.41 19.43 -5.90
C ARG A 235 8.77 20.07 -6.19
N ALA A 236 9.25 19.95 -7.44
CA ALA A 236 10.55 20.52 -7.83
C ALA A 236 10.54 22.06 -7.79
N ASN A 237 9.39 22.68 -8.00
CA ASN A 237 9.18 24.13 -7.96
C ASN A 237 8.96 24.70 -6.54
N GLY A 238 9.02 23.87 -5.50
CA GLY A 238 8.81 24.28 -4.12
C GLY A 238 7.35 24.54 -3.72
N ALA A 239 6.37 24.17 -4.56
CA ALA A 239 4.97 24.31 -4.20
C ALA A 239 4.65 23.48 -2.94
N ALA A 240 3.77 24.02 -2.09
CA ALA A 240 3.30 23.34 -0.89
C ALA A 240 2.43 22.12 -1.26
N PRO A 241 2.46 21.07 -0.42
CA PRO A 241 1.57 19.93 -0.60
C PRO A 241 0.11 20.30 -0.33
N VAL A 242 -0.80 19.51 -0.84
CA VAL A 242 -2.23 19.63 -0.49
C VAL A 242 -2.52 19.00 0.88
N SER A 243 -1.56 18.27 1.41
CA SER A 243 -1.55 17.68 2.77
C SER A 243 -2.80 16.86 3.11
N ARG A 244 -3.18 15.95 2.21
CA ARG A 244 -4.32 15.04 2.42
C ARG A 244 -3.91 13.72 3.10
N MET A 245 -2.63 13.59 3.44
CA MET A 245 -2.08 12.36 4.00
C MET A 245 -1.87 12.37 5.54
N PRO A 246 -2.04 13.47 6.31
CA PRO A 246 -1.89 13.39 7.76
C PRO A 246 -2.89 12.40 8.36
N PRO A 247 -2.53 11.71 9.47
CA PRO A 247 -3.43 10.79 10.12
C PRO A 247 -4.70 11.48 10.65
N GLU A 248 -5.84 10.86 10.43
CA GLU A 248 -7.14 11.31 10.95
C GLU A 248 -7.77 10.20 11.81
N PRO A 249 -8.67 10.52 12.78
CA PRO A 249 -9.31 9.51 13.60
C PRO A 249 -10.06 8.43 12.80
N SER A 250 -10.57 8.79 11.61
CA SER A 250 -11.21 7.87 10.67
C SER A 250 -10.26 6.86 10.04
N ASP A 251 -8.95 7.11 10.07
CA ASP A 251 -7.92 6.19 9.55
C ASP A 251 -7.59 5.06 10.55
N PHE A 252 -8.13 5.12 11.76
CA PHE A 252 -7.85 4.12 12.78
C PHE A 252 -8.57 2.81 12.46
N VAL A 253 -7.93 1.99 11.66
CA VAL A 253 -8.39 0.66 11.27
C VAL A 253 -7.41 -0.36 11.82
N THR A 254 -7.75 -0.98 12.95
CA THR A 254 -6.99 -2.12 13.48
C THR A 254 -7.54 -3.42 12.89
N LEU A 255 -6.65 -4.20 12.32
CA LEU A 255 -6.85 -5.61 12.01
C LEU A 255 -5.77 -6.36 12.79
N ASP A 256 -6.08 -6.70 14.03
CA ASP A 256 -5.23 -7.53 14.89
C ASP A 256 -5.35 -9.02 14.51
#